data_9d745280bb167cb8cb61e7c4f081b07c
#
_entry.id   9d745280bb167cb8cb61e7c4f081b07c
#
_cell.length_a   1.000
_cell.length_b   1.000
_cell.length_c   1.000
_cell.angle_alpha   90.00
_cell.angle_beta   90.00
_cell.angle_gamma   90.00
#
_symmetry.space_group_name_H-M   'P 1'
#
loop_
_entity.id
_entity.type
_entity.pdbx_description
1 polymer ?
#
loop_
_entity_poly.entity_id
_entity_poly.type
_entity_poly.pdbx_seq_one_letter_code
_entity_poly.pdbx_strand_id
1 'polypeptide(L)'
;MDNFNARYEKELAYQEITSNKYTLYGILLFIGVELLIWILNIIGFFELDNQIMSAVIGSSIVLFIPIILIMVKGDLSKPAYKYIAMTQICIITGTIITFLSYHAILLYVLPLLFAGHYRKRSVLWYTYVLSVLMLFVSSILNYYYGIMDTNLLIAGTHQRKWYLDLIANGGSFTYNAHPVFII
;
A
#
# COMPACT_ATOMS: atom_id res chain seq x y z
N MET A 1 0.26 -28.39 -36.51
CA MET A 1 -0.52 -27.80 -35.41
C MET A 1 0.25 -27.79 -34.09
N ASP A 2 1.01 -28.83 -33.78
CA ASP A 2 1.75 -28.96 -32.50
C ASP A 2 2.85 -27.92 -32.29
N ASN A 3 3.56 -27.53 -33.35
CA ASN A 3 4.62 -26.52 -33.27
C ASN A 3 4.12 -25.11 -32.99
N PHE A 4 2.90 -24.78 -33.39
CA PHE A 4 2.28 -23.49 -33.12
C PHE A 4 1.83 -23.38 -31.65
N ASN A 5 1.20 -24.42 -31.15
CA ASN A 5 0.75 -24.47 -29.76
C ASN A 5 1.94 -24.42 -28.78
N ALA A 6 2.99 -25.17 -29.05
CA ALA A 6 4.21 -25.16 -28.24
C ALA A 6 4.92 -23.78 -28.23
N ARG A 7 4.89 -23.05 -29.34
CA ARG A 7 5.43 -21.69 -29.43
C ARG A 7 4.59 -20.69 -28.64
N TYR A 8 3.28 -20.80 -28.77
CA TYR A 8 2.33 -19.95 -28.05
C TYR A 8 2.44 -20.14 -26.53
N GLU A 9 2.52 -21.37 -26.03
CA GLU A 9 2.73 -21.67 -24.61
C GLU A 9 4.05 -21.11 -24.07
N LYS A 10 5.14 -21.19 -24.84
CA LYS A 10 6.42 -20.58 -24.46
C LYS A 10 6.34 -19.06 -24.36
N GLU A 11 5.65 -18.41 -25.29
CA GLU A 11 5.45 -16.95 -25.24
C GLU A 11 4.62 -16.54 -24.03
N LEU A 12 3.55 -17.28 -23.70
CA LEU A 12 2.74 -17.01 -22.51
C LEU A 12 3.54 -17.19 -21.22
N ALA A 13 4.33 -18.24 -21.11
CA ALA A 13 5.19 -18.46 -19.95
C ALA A 13 6.26 -17.36 -19.82
N TYR A 14 6.85 -16.93 -20.91
CA TYR A 14 7.82 -15.82 -20.93
C TYR A 14 7.18 -14.50 -20.47
N GLN A 15 5.95 -14.20 -20.93
CA GLN A 15 5.21 -13.01 -20.50
C GLN A 15 4.90 -13.06 -19.01
N GLU A 16 4.51 -14.21 -18.47
CA GLU A 16 4.25 -14.36 -17.03
C GLU A 16 5.51 -14.17 -16.19
N ILE A 17 6.61 -14.80 -16.57
CA ILE A 17 7.90 -14.64 -15.90
C ILE A 17 8.32 -13.17 -15.90
N THR A 18 8.20 -12.51 -17.03
CA THR A 18 8.56 -11.10 -17.19
C THR A 18 7.70 -10.21 -16.31
N SER A 19 6.39 -10.40 -16.32
CA SER A 19 5.45 -9.63 -15.48
C SER A 19 5.69 -9.86 -13.98
N ASN A 20 5.97 -11.10 -13.57
CA ASN A 20 6.30 -11.42 -12.18
C ASN A 20 7.63 -10.76 -11.74
N LYS A 21 8.65 -10.70 -12.61
CA LYS A 21 9.90 -9.96 -12.34
C LYS A 21 9.66 -8.47 -12.17
N TYR A 22 8.87 -7.85 -13.05
CA TYR A 22 8.52 -6.43 -12.90
C TYR A 22 7.75 -6.15 -11.61
N THR A 23 6.83 -7.03 -11.23
CA THR A 23 6.13 -6.93 -9.95
C THR A 23 7.10 -6.99 -8.77
N LEU A 24 8.08 -7.91 -8.81
CA LEU A 24 9.13 -7.98 -7.77
C LEU A 24 9.94 -6.69 -7.68
N TYR A 25 10.43 -6.18 -8.82
CA TYR A 25 11.16 -4.91 -8.84
C TYR A 25 10.31 -3.74 -8.36
N GLY A 26 9.03 -3.71 -8.71
CA GLY A 26 8.10 -2.72 -8.22
C GLY A 26 7.90 -2.78 -6.71
N ILE A 27 7.79 -3.98 -6.14
CA ILE A 27 7.72 -4.19 -4.67
C ILE A 27 9.00 -3.69 -3.99
N LEU A 28 10.17 -4.02 -4.52
CA LEU A 28 11.45 -3.56 -3.98
C LEU A 28 11.58 -2.03 -4.04
N LEU A 29 11.14 -1.43 -5.14
CA LEU A 29 11.10 0.03 -5.29
C LEU A 29 10.14 0.65 -4.26
N PHE A 30 8.96 0.05 -4.07
CA PHE A 30 7.98 0.52 -3.09
C PHE A 30 8.54 0.50 -1.67
N ILE A 31 9.20 -0.59 -1.26
CA ILE A 31 9.92 -0.67 0.03
C ILE A 31 10.98 0.43 0.14
N GLY A 32 11.73 0.68 -0.94
CA GLY A 32 12.72 1.77 -0.97
C GLY A 32 12.09 3.15 -0.72
N VAL A 33 10.92 3.40 -1.32
CA VAL A 33 10.16 4.65 -1.10
C VAL A 33 9.64 4.73 0.34
N GLU A 34 9.12 3.63 0.89
CA GLU A 34 8.67 3.59 2.29
C GLU A 34 9.80 3.91 3.27
N LEU A 35 10.98 3.31 3.05
CA LEU A 35 12.16 3.59 3.88
C LEU A 35 12.60 5.06 3.75
N LEU A 36 12.54 5.63 2.55
CA LEU A 36 12.83 7.06 2.35
C LEU A 36 11.85 7.94 3.13
N ILE A 37 10.55 7.65 3.04
CA ILE A 37 9.51 8.39 3.78
C ILE A 37 9.74 8.27 5.29
N TRP A 38 10.11 7.09 5.78
CA TRP A 38 10.44 6.87 7.19
C TRP A 38 11.63 7.71 7.65
N ILE A 39 12.71 7.74 6.86
CA ILE A 39 13.88 8.58 7.15
C ILE A 39 13.49 10.06 7.18
N LEU A 40 12.70 10.53 6.20
CA LEU A 40 12.20 11.89 6.15
C LEU A 40 11.34 12.25 7.37
N ASN A 41 10.57 11.30 7.89
CA ASN A 41 9.80 11.48 9.12
C ASN A 41 10.74 11.63 10.35
N ILE A 42 11.78 10.78 10.46
CA ILE A 42 12.73 10.83 11.58
C ILE A 42 13.48 12.17 11.61
N ILE A 43 13.85 12.72 10.46
CA ILE A 43 14.55 14.02 10.40
C ILE A 43 13.59 15.22 10.54
N GLY A 44 12.29 14.98 10.76
CA GLY A 44 11.29 16.02 11.02
C GLY A 44 10.75 16.71 9.78
N PHE A 45 10.89 16.12 8.59
CA PHE A 45 10.25 16.65 7.38
C PHE A 45 8.73 16.43 7.41
N PHE A 46 8.29 15.29 7.97
CA PHE A 46 6.90 15.00 8.29
C PHE A 46 6.69 15.10 9.81
N GLU A 47 5.52 15.54 10.23
CA GLU A 47 5.16 15.68 11.66
C GLU A 47 4.27 14.50 12.12
N LEU A 48 4.65 13.28 11.75
CA LEU A 48 3.96 12.05 12.18
C LEU A 48 4.66 11.44 13.38
N ASP A 49 3.88 10.79 14.26
CA ASP A 49 4.47 10.07 15.39
C ASP A 49 5.44 8.99 14.92
N ASN A 50 6.70 9.08 15.37
CA ASN A 50 7.78 8.19 14.94
C ASN A 50 7.53 6.72 15.31
N GLN A 51 6.84 6.44 16.42
CA GLN A 51 6.57 5.06 16.83
C GLN A 51 5.54 4.43 15.91
N ILE A 52 4.48 5.16 15.61
CA ILE A 52 3.41 4.70 14.72
C ILE A 52 3.93 4.56 13.30
N MET A 53 4.67 5.55 12.80
CA MET A 53 5.27 5.48 11.47
C MET A 53 6.22 4.29 11.34
N SER A 54 7.06 4.04 12.35
CA SER A 54 7.96 2.89 12.37
C SER A 54 7.21 1.55 12.43
N ALA A 55 6.11 1.48 13.18
CA ALA A 55 5.28 0.29 13.24
C ALA A 55 4.58 -0.01 11.91
N VAL A 56 4.06 1.02 11.23
CA VAL A 56 3.40 0.87 9.92
C VAL A 56 4.39 0.38 8.87
N ILE A 57 5.53 1.06 8.74
CA ILE A 57 6.55 0.70 7.74
C ILE A 57 7.20 -0.64 8.06
N GLY A 58 7.50 -0.91 9.33
CA GLY A 58 8.02 -2.20 9.75
C GLY A 58 7.07 -3.34 9.46
N SER A 59 5.77 -3.17 9.71
CA SER A 59 4.74 -4.17 9.37
C SER A 59 4.60 -4.37 7.87
N SER A 60 4.65 -3.31 7.08
CA SER A 60 4.62 -3.36 5.62
C SER A 60 5.79 -4.18 5.07
N ILE A 61 7.01 -3.90 5.50
CA ILE A 61 8.22 -4.63 5.08
C ILE A 61 8.11 -6.12 5.46
N VAL A 62 7.67 -6.43 6.68
CA VAL A 62 7.49 -7.82 7.13
C VAL A 62 6.45 -8.55 6.27
N LEU A 63 5.36 -7.88 5.94
CA LEU A 63 4.32 -8.44 5.06
C LEU A 63 4.81 -8.69 3.62
N PHE A 64 5.82 -7.96 3.14
CA PHE A 64 6.41 -8.21 1.83
C PHE A 64 7.38 -9.40 1.79
N ILE A 65 7.96 -9.81 2.92
CA ILE A 65 8.95 -10.90 2.97
C ILE A 65 8.44 -12.19 2.29
N PRO A 66 7.23 -12.70 2.57
CA PRO A 66 6.78 -13.95 1.97
C PRO A 66 6.73 -13.89 0.45
N ILE A 67 6.21 -12.81 -0.13
CA ILE A 67 6.11 -12.70 -1.58
C ILE A 67 7.47 -12.54 -2.25
N ILE A 68 8.38 -11.80 -1.63
CA ILE A 68 9.76 -11.68 -2.10
C ILE A 68 10.44 -13.05 -2.10
N LEU A 69 10.31 -13.81 -1.02
CA LEU A 69 10.89 -15.15 -0.92
C LEU A 69 10.32 -16.11 -1.96
N ILE A 70 8.99 -16.06 -2.18
CA ILE A 70 8.34 -16.88 -3.20
C ILE A 70 8.82 -16.47 -4.60
N MET A 71 8.94 -15.18 -4.87
CA MET A 71 9.37 -14.69 -6.18
C MET A 71 10.86 -14.91 -6.47
N VAL A 72 11.71 -14.87 -5.45
CA VAL A 72 13.17 -15.10 -5.61
C VAL A 72 13.52 -16.58 -5.69
N LYS A 73 12.89 -17.43 -4.86
CA LYS A 73 13.20 -18.86 -4.75
C LYS A 73 12.26 -19.75 -5.54
N GLY A 74 11.10 -19.24 -5.95
CA GLY A 74 10.07 -19.99 -6.63
C GLY A 74 10.23 -19.99 -8.16
N ASP A 75 9.38 -20.80 -8.79
CA ASP A 75 9.27 -20.84 -10.24
C ASP A 75 8.32 -19.72 -10.71
N LEU A 76 8.89 -18.65 -11.23
CA LEU A 76 8.17 -17.45 -11.70
C LEU A 76 7.18 -17.72 -12.84
N SER A 77 7.19 -18.91 -13.44
CA SER A 77 6.21 -19.29 -14.48
C SER A 77 4.84 -19.67 -13.91
N LYS A 78 4.76 -19.92 -12.59
CA LYS A 78 3.50 -20.36 -11.96
C LYS A 78 2.45 -19.25 -11.96
N PRO A 79 1.25 -19.51 -12.53
CA PRO A 79 0.20 -18.50 -12.63
C PRO A 79 -0.39 -18.07 -11.29
N ALA A 80 -0.16 -18.81 -10.20
CA ALA A 80 -0.63 -18.46 -8.87
C ALA A 80 0.09 -17.24 -8.27
N TYR A 81 1.34 -17.00 -8.65
CA TYR A 81 2.16 -15.93 -8.05
C TYR A 81 1.58 -14.53 -8.26
N LYS A 82 1.02 -14.25 -9.44
CA LYS A 82 0.37 -12.97 -9.70
C LYS A 82 -0.78 -12.68 -8.73
N TYR A 83 -1.60 -13.68 -8.41
CA TYR A 83 -2.72 -13.51 -7.49
C TYR A 83 -2.23 -13.34 -6.05
N ILE A 84 -1.22 -14.11 -5.63
CA ILE A 84 -0.60 -13.99 -4.31
C ILE A 84 0.02 -12.58 -4.17
N ALA A 85 0.77 -12.12 -5.17
CA ALA A 85 1.38 -10.80 -5.18
C ALA A 85 0.31 -9.68 -5.10
N MET A 86 -0.75 -9.76 -5.91
CA MET A 86 -1.83 -8.78 -5.89
C MET A 86 -2.55 -8.75 -4.54
N THR A 87 -2.83 -9.93 -3.96
CA THR A 87 -3.42 -10.02 -2.62
C THR A 87 -2.56 -9.32 -1.59
N GLN A 88 -1.26 -9.60 -1.61
CA GLN A 88 -0.32 -9.04 -0.64
C GLN A 88 -0.20 -7.51 -0.79
N ILE A 89 -0.07 -7.02 -2.01
CA ILE A 89 -0.01 -5.57 -2.28
C ILE A 89 -1.30 -4.89 -1.81
N CYS A 90 -2.49 -5.48 -2.05
CA CYS A 90 -3.76 -4.93 -1.57
C CYS A 90 -3.82 -4.88 -0.04
N ILE A 91 -3.39 -5.95 0.66
CA ILE A 91 -3.38 -6.00 2.13
C ILE A 91 -2.44 -4.94 2.68
N ILE A 92 -1.22 -4.83 2.15
CA ILE A 92 -0.23 -3.85 2.61
C ILE A 92 -0.72 -2.43 2.37
N THR A 93 -1.23 -2.14 1.17
CA THR A 93 -1.83 -0.84 0.84
C THR A 93 -2.97 -0.51 1.81
N GLY A 94 -3.86 -1.47 2.07
CA GLY A 94 -4.95 -1.31 3.03
C GLY A 94 -4.44 -1.05 4.46
N THR A 95 -3.39 -1.74 4.90
CA THR A 95 -2.77 -1.53 6.21
C THR A 95 -2.19 -0.12 6.33
N ILE A 96 -1.42 0.32 5.34
CA ILE A 96 -0.84 1.66 5.32
C ILE A 96 -1.94 2.73 5.40
N ILE A 97 -2.99 2.59 4.60
CA ILE A 97 -4.11 3.54 4.57
C ILE A 97 -4.89 3.53 5.87
N THR A 98 -5.03 2.38 6.53
CA THR A 98 -5.68 2.29 7.85
C THR A 98 -5.02 3.22 8.86
N PHE A 99 -3.71 3.32 8.85
CA PHE A 99 -2.96 4.14 9.81
C PHE A 99 -2.66 5.55 9.31
N LEU A 100 -2.30 5.72 8.05
CA LEU A 100 -1.88 7.02 7.50
C LEU A 100 -3.01 7.83 6.84
N SER A 101 -4.25 7.31 6.88
CA SER A 101 -5.45 8.03 6.43
C SER A 101 -5.36 8.59 4.99
N TYR A 102 -5.77 9.85 4.82
CA TYR A 102 -5.92 10.49 3.50
C TYR A 102 -4.66 10.63 2.67
N HIS A 103 -3.51 10.76 3.30
CA HIS A 103 -2.23 10.89 2.61
C HIS A 103 -1.95 9.69 1.73
N ALA A 104 -2.39 8.54 2.22
CA ALA A 104 -2.14 7.28 1.59
C ALA A 104 -3.27 6.82 0.66
N ILE A 105 -4.40 7.57 0.54
CA ILE A 105 -5.56 7.11 -0.24
C ILE A 105 -5.21 6.87 -1.72
N LEU A 106 -4.29 7.64 -2.28
CA LEU A 106 -3.82 7.46 -3.64
C LEU A 106 -3.08 6.14 -3.84
N LEU A 107 -2.60 5.50 -2.76
CA LEU A 107 -1.96 4.19 -2.84
C LEU A 107 -2.93 3.09 -3.30
N TYR A 108 -4.26 3.29 -3.23
CA TYR A 108 -5.23 2.33 -3.82
C TYR A 108 -5.11 2.19 -5.34
N VAL A 109 -4.50 3.14 -6.01
CA VAL A 109 -4.18 3.02 -7.44
C VAL A 109 -3.04 2.04 -7.67
N LEU A 110 -2.14 1.87 -6.71
CA LEU A 110 -0.93 1.07 -6.85
C LEU A 110 -1.22 -0.41 -7.19
N PRO A 111 -2.09 -1.15 -6.46
CA PRO A 111 -2.43 -2.52 -6.82
C PRO A 111 -2.95 -2.65 -8.26
N LEU A 112 -3.74 -1.67 -8.73
CA LEU A 112 -4.29 -1.67 -10.08
C LEU A 112 -3.22 -1.41 -11.14
N LEU A 113 -2.22 -0.57 -10.87
CA LEU A 113 -1.08 -0.36 -11.75
C LEU A 113 -0.27 -1.66 -11.91
N PHE A 114 -0.01 -2.37 -10.80
CA PHE A 114 0.65 -3.68 -10.85
C PHE A 114 -0.18 -4.72 -11.61
N ALA A 115 -1.50 -4.77 -11.37
CA ALA A 115 -2.39 -5.69 -12.07
C ALA A 115 -2.47 -5.41 -13.56
N GLY A 116 -2.47 -4.13 -13.97
CA GLY A 116 -2.48 -3.71 -15.37
C GLY A 116 -1.27 -4.21 -16.16
N HIS A 117 -0.13 -4.36 -15.49
CA HIS A 117 1.10 -4.86 -16.11
C HIS A 117 0.98 -6.31 -16.61
N TYR A 118 0.14 -7.14 -15.98
CA TYR A 118 -0.10 -8.51 -16.41
C TYR A 118 -0.92 -8.63 -17.71
N ARG A 119 -1.54 -7.56 -18.17
CA ARG A 119 -2.39 -7.52 -19.37
C ARG A 119 -3.49 -8.60 -19.41
N LYS A 120 -3.86 -9.13 -18.23
CA LYS A 120 -4.91 -10.16 -18.08
C LYS A 120 -6.10 -9.57 -17.37
N ARG A 121 -7.25 -9.57 -18.03
CA ARG A 121 -8.51 -9.04 -17.50
C ARG A 121 -8.91 -9.67 -16.17
N SER A 122 -8.65 -10.98 -16.00
CA SER A 122 -8.95 -11.70 -14.76
C SER A 122 -8.13 -11.18 -13.57
N VAL A 123 -6.85 -10.87 -13.77
CA VAL A 123 -5.99 -10.31 -12.71
C VAL A 123 -6.45 -8.90 -12.35
N LEU A 124 -6.80 -8.08 -13.35
CA LEU A 124 -7.27 -6.72 -13.12
C LEU A 124 -8.59 -6.71 -12.32
N TRP A 125 -9.57 -7.53 -12.72
CA TRP A 125 -10.85 -7.63 -12.01
C TRP A 125 -10.67 -8.18 -10.59
N TYR A 126 -9.86 -9.21 -10.41
CA TYR A 126 -9.53 -9.76 -9.11
C TYR A 126 -8.94 -8.69 -8.18
N THR A 127 -7.94 -7.96 -8.67
CA THR A 127 -7.27 -6.90 -7.90
C THR A 127 -8.23 -5.74 -7.61
N TYR A 128 -9.08 -5.36 -8.57
CA TYR A 128 -10.07 -4.30 -8.38
C TYR A 128 -11.05 -4.64 -7.24
N VAL A 129 -11.66 -5.84 -7.30
CA VAL A 129 -12.60 -6.28 -6.25
C VAL A 129 -11.91 -6.33 -4.88
N LEU A 130 -10.69 -6.85 -4.84
CA LEU A 130 -9.93 -6.94 -3.59
C LEU A 130 -9.53 -5.54 -3.07
N SER A 131 -9.15 -4.63 -3.95
CA SER A 131 -8.85 -3.23 -3.57
C SER A 131 -10.08 -2.52 -3.00
N VAL A 132 -11.26 -2.72 -3.59
CA VAL A 132 -12.51 -2.15 -3.08
C VAL A 132 -12.86 -2.73 -1.71
N LEU A 133 -12.69 -4.05 -1.52
CA LEU A 133 -12.87 -4.69 -0.22
C LEU A 133 -11.91 -4.12 0.83
N MET A 134 -10.63 -4.00 0.47
CA MET A 134 -9.61 -3.45 1.37
C MET A 134 -9.86 -1.98 1.67
N LEU A 135 -10.36 -1.18 0.70
CA LEU A 135 -10.78 0.20 0.94
C LEU A 135 -11.88 0.27 2.00
N PHE A 136 -12.89 -0.60 1.89
CA PHE A 136 -13.99 -0.64 2.85
C PHE A 136 -13.49 -1.04 4.26
N VAL A 137 -12.71 -2.13 4.35
CA VAL A 137 -12.12 -2.59 5.62
C VAL A 137 -11.21 -1.53 6.23
N SER A 138 -10.32 -0.94 5.43
CA SER A 138 -9.41 0.12 5.90
C SER A 138 -10.15 1.34 6.39
N SER A 139 -11.25 1.73 5.74
CA SER A 139 -12.07 2.87 6.18
C SER A 139 -12.70 2.62 7.54
N ILE A 140 -13.19 1.40 7.79
CA ILE A 140 -13.73 1.02 9.09
C ILE A 140 -12.63 0.99 10.15
N LEU A 141 -11.49 0.35 9.86
CA LEU A 141 -10.38 0.26 10.79
C LEU A 141 -9.73 1.62 11.06
N ASN A 142 -9.64 2.47 10.05
CA ASN A 142 -9.13 3.83 10.19
C ASN A 142 -9.97 4.65 11.18
N TYR A 143 -11.26 4.38 11.24
CA TYR A 143 -12.14 4.98 12.23
C TYR A 143 -11.67 4.76 13.66
N TYR A 144 -11.17 3.58 13.98
CA TYR A 144 -10.76 3.20 15.32
C TYR A 144 -9.27 3.41 15.59
N TYR A 145 -8.42 3.28 14.58
CA TYR A 145 -6.96 3.20 14.71
C TYR A 145 -6.19 4.19 13.85
N GLY A 146 -6.87 4.95 12.99
CA GLY A 146 -6.22 5.86 12.06
C GLY A 146 -5.59 7.05 12.77
N ILE A 147 -4.47 7.48 12.24
CA ILE A 147 -3.80 8.71 12.66
C ILE A 147 -4.14 9.80 11.67
N MET A 148 -4.44 10.96 12.20
CA MET A 148 -4.61 12.15 11.38
C MET A 148 -3.32 12.96 11.34
N ASP A 149 -2.83 13.23 10.12
CA ASP A 149 -1.79 14.24 9.96
C ASP A 149 -2.41 15.62 10.09
N THR A 150 -1.92 16.35 11.07
CA THR A 150 -2.30 17.72 11.35
C THR A 150 -2.04 18.68 10.20
N ASN A 151 -1.04 18.41 9.39
CA ASN A 151 -0.69 19.26 8.26
C ASN A 151 -1.72 19.25 7.13
N LEU A 152 -2.47 18.17 6.98
CA LEU A 152 -3.49 18.04 5.93
C LEU A 152 -4.88 18.49 6.38
N LEU A 153 -5.19 18.30 7.65
CA LEU A 153 -6.47 18.73 8.20
C LEU A 153 -6.53 20.22 8.47
N ILE A 154 -5.38 20.80 8.70
CA ILE A 154 -5.27 22.18 9.12
C ILE A 154 -4.79 22.99 7.92
N ALA A 155 -5.64 23.07 6.92
CA ALA A 155 -5.43 23.96 5.78
C ALA A 155 -5.43 25.46 6.19
N GLY A 156 -5.78 25.79 7.43
CA GLY A 156 -5.83 27.15 7.96
C GLY A 156 -4.90 27.37 9.16
N THR A 157 -4.17 28.47 9.14
CA THR A 157 -3.27 28.92 10.22
C THR A 157 -3.94 28.93 11.61
N HIS A 158 -5.25 29.12 11.67
CA HIS A 158 -6.01 29.22 12.90
C HIS A 158 -6.24 27.84 13.55
N GLN A 159 -6.51 26.81 12.75
CA GLN A 159 -6.72 25.44 13.20
C GLN A 159 -5.40 24.81 13.66
N ARG A 160 -4.30 25.11 12.95
CA ARG A 160 -2.96 24.66 13.35
C ARG A 160 -2.57 25.23 14.72
N LYS A 161 -2.82 26.50 14.94
CA LYS A 161 -2.55 27.14 16.23
C LYS A 161 -3.35 26.51 17.34
N TRP A 162 -4.65 26.29 17.15
CA TRP A 162 -5.53 25.62 18.12
C TRP A 162 -5.02 24.21 18.47
N TYR A 163 -4.58 23.45 17.50
CA TYR A 163 -4.05 22.09 17.70
C TYR A 163 -2.72 22.12 18.48
N LEU A 164 -1.82 23.00 18.15
CA LEU A 164 -0.54 23.16 18.86
C LEU A 164 -0.77 23.63 20.31
N ASP A 165 -1.72 24.52 20.52
CA ASP A 165 -2.11 24.97 21.86
C ASP A 165 -2.75 23.82 22.66
N LEU A 166 -3.54 22.94 22.03
CA LEU A 166 -4.12 21.76 22.67
C LEU A 166 -3.02 20.80 23.16
N ILE A 167 -2.04 20.49 22.31
CA ILE A 167 -0.91 19.62 22.66
C ILE A 167 -0.04 20.24 23.74
N ALA A 168 0.27 21.53 23.63
CA ALA A 168 1.08 22.27 24.60
C ALA A 168 0.45 22.28 26.01
N ASN A 169 -0.88 22.20 26.10
CA ASN A 169 -1.62 22.13 27.35
C ASN A 169 -1.85 20.69 27.85
N GLY A 170 -1.14 19.70 27.32
CA GLY A 170 -1.22 18.30 27.75
C GLY A 170 -2.48 17.57 27.28
N GLY A 171 -3.22 18.14 26.34
CA GLY A 171 -4.34 17.47 25.70
C GLY A 171 -3.87 16.38 24.75
N SER A 172 -4.32 15.14 24.95
CA SER A 172 -4.13 14.09 23.96
C SER A 172 -5.28 14.16 22.97
N PHE A 173 -4.96 14.37 21.70
CA PHE A 173 -5.93 14.31 20.65
C PHE A 173 -6.03 12.89 20.11
N THR A 174 -6.82 12.07 20.75
CA THR A 174 -7.38 10.87 20.14
C THR A 174 -8.49 11.30 19.20
N TYR A 175 -8.17 11.50 17.96
CA TYR A 175 -9.16 11.92 16.99
C TYR A 175 -9.97 10.72 16.53
N ASN A 176 -11.12 10.55 17.15
CA ASN A 176 -12.17 9.63 16.71
C ASN A 176 -13.11 10.26 15.67
N ALA A 177 -12.76 11.40 15.12
CA ALA A 177 -13.62 12.03 14.13
C ALA A 177 -13.15 11.71 12.73
N HIS A 178 -14.10 11.28 11.97
CA HIS A 178 -13.98 10.79 10.65
C HIS A 178 -13.76 11.83 9.64
N PRO A 179 -12.65 11.73 8.99
CA PRO A 179 -12.47 12.50 7.78
C PRO A 179 -13.36 12.04 6.63
N VAL A 180 -13.78 10.80 6.62
CA VAL A 180 -14.67 10.25 5.56
C VAL A 180 -16.07 10.87 5.56
N PHE A 181 -16.49 11.48 6.69
CA PHE A 181 -17.82 12.09 6.80
C PHE A 181 -17.78 13.62 6.86
N ILE A 182 -16.64 14.24 6.59
CA ILE A 182 -16.50 15.70 6.48
C ILE A 182 -16.43 16.13 4.99
N ILE A 183 -16.86 15.28 4.08
CA ILE A 183 -17.06 15.66 2.67
C ILE A 183 -18.52 16.07 2.49
#